data_681e20e70c32d3789802396e3d0fcc0e
#
_entry.id   681e20e70c32d3789802396e3d0fcc0e
#
_cell.length_a   1.000
_cell.length_b   1.000
_cell.length_c   1.000
_cell.angle_alpha   90.00
_cell.angle_beta   90.00
_cell.angle_gamma   90.00
#
_symmetry.space_group_name_H-M   'P 1'
#
loop_
_entity.id
_entity.type
_entity.pdbx_description
1 polymer ?
#
loop_
_entity_poly.entity_id
_entity_poly.type
_entity_poly.pdbx_seq_one_letter_code
_entity_poly.pdbx_strand_id
1 'polypeptide(L)'
;MINSKIKDLRKKFKRLNIDGYIVPKNDEYFSEYAKNDRLKNISNFSGSAGIAIILKKKNYLFIDGRYTIQAEKESSKNFTIIEIHKKLPHNIIKNLNLGYDPKIFTSKNLQRNFLNNILIPIKNNLVDQIFKFKEKKNKPFYSLEKKIIGE
;
A
#
# COMPACT_ATOMS: atom_id res chain seq x y z
N MET A 1 -1.99 -7.04 16.45
CA MET A 1 -2.62 -7.50 15.19
C MET A 1 -1.84 -7.08 13.94
N ILE A 2 -1.48 -5.81 13.73
CA ILE A 2 -0.64 -5.39 12.58
C ILE A 2 0.72 -6.09 12.58
N ASN A 3 1.38 -6.21 13.73
CA ASN A 3 2.67 -6.88 13.86
C ASN A 3 2.67 -8.34 13.39
N SER A 4 1.61 -9.10 13.66
CA SER A 4 1.50 -10.49 13.19
C SER A 4 1.42 -10.56 11.66
N LYS A 5 0.68 -9.66 11.05
CA LYS A 5 0.51 -9.57 9.59
C LYS A 5 1.79 -9.16 8.88
N ILE A 6 2.53 -8.20 9.45
CA ILE A 6 3.87 -7.84 8.96
C ILE A 6 4.83 -9.03 9.06
N LYS A 7 4.78 -9.79 10.15
CA LYS A 7 5.58 -11.02 10.29
C LYS A 7 5.22 -12.06 9.23
N ASP A 8 3.93 -12.26 8.97
CA ASP A 8 3.47 -13.21 7.94
C ASP A 8 3.89 -12.78 6.53
N LEU A 9 3.87 -11.48 6.25
CA LEU A 9 4.41 -10.92 5.00
C LEU A 9 5.91 -11.24 4.86
N ARG A 10 6.68 -10.97 5.90
CA ARG A 10 8.14 -11.20 5.92
C ARG A 10 8.54 -12.66 5.73
N LYS A 11 7.75 -13.63 6.20
CA LYS A 11 7.99 -15.06 5.97
C LYS A 11 8.09 -15.41 4.48
N LYS A 12 7.42 -14.65 3.62
CA LYS A 12 7.43 -14.86 2.17
C LYS A 12 8.68 -14.32 1.47
N PHE A 13 9.40 -13.38 2.10
CA PHE A 13 10.52 -12.66 1.48
C PHE A 13 11.68 -13.57 1.06
N LYS A 14 12.05 -14.53 1.89
CA LYS A 14 13.15 -15.46 1.59
C LYS A 14 12.86 -16.28 0.31
N ARG A 15 11.65 -16.84 0.19
CA ARG A 15 11.24 -17.65 -0.97
C ARG A 15 11.19 -16.81 -2.25
N LEU A 16 10.83 -15.53 -2.15
CA LEU A 16 10.70 -14.61 -3.29
C LEU A 16 11.98 -13.86 -3.60
N ASN A 17 13.03 -14.07 -2.82
CA ASN A 17 14.32 -13.35 -2.94
C ASN A 17 14.17 -11.84 -2.94
N ILE A 18 13.35 -11.32 -2.02
CA ILE A 18 13.13 -9.89 -1.83
C ILE A 18 13.57 -9.43 -0.43
N ASP A 19 13.96 -8.15 -0.33
CA ASP A 19 14.33 -7.50 0.92
C ASP A 19 13.19 -6.69 1.51
N GLY A 20 12.19 -6.39 0.70
CA GLY A 20 11.00 -5.67 1.10
C GLY A 20 9.86 -5.77 0.08
N TYR A 21 8.69 -5.29 0.49
CA TYR A 21 7.49 -5.25 -0.34
C TYR A 21 6.81 -3.89 -0.28
N ILE A 22 6.35 -3.40 -1.44
CA ILE A 22 5.78 -2.08 -1.62
C ILE A 22 4.25 -2.20 -1.69
N VAL A 23 3.55 -1.41 -0.89
CA VAL A 23 2.08 -1.41 -0.81
C VAL A 23 1.57 0.03 -0.96
N PRO A 24 1.03 0.41 -2.12
CA PRO A 24 0.43 1.72 -2.33
C PRO A 24 -1.03 1.76 -1.84
N LYS A 25 -1.60 2.94 -1.77
CA LYS A 25 -3.00 3.16 -1.44
C LYS A 25 -3.96 2.72 -2.55
N ASN A 26 -3.59 2.97 -3.80
CA ASN A 26 -4.46 2.70 -4.95
C ASN A 26 -4.68 1.21 -5.23
N ASP A 27 -5.76 0.94 -5.95
CA ASP A 27 -6.09 -0.36 -6.52
C ASP A 27 -5.66 -0.48 -8.00
N GLU A 28 -6.14 -1.51 -8.69
CA GLU A 28 -5.87 -1.80 -10.09
C GLU A 28 -6.47 -0.76 -11.06
N TYR A 29 -7.37 0.08 -10.58
CA TYR A 29 -7.96 1.20 -11.32
C TYR A 29 -7.31 2.54 -10.96
N PHE A 30 -6.24 2.53 -10.18
CA PHE A 30 -5.57 3.70 -9.63
C PHE A 30 -6.49 4.60 -8.78
N SER A 31 -7.52 3.99 -8.18
CA SER A 31 -8.46 4.68 -7.29
C SER A 31 -7.96 4.66 -5.84
N GLU A 32 -8.14 5.78 -5.15
CA GLU A 32 -7.93 5.87 -3.70
C GLU A 32 -9.05 5.21 -2.88
N TYR A 33 -10.17 4.90 -3.54
CA TYR A 33 -11.34 4.23 -2.94
C TYR A 33 -11.34 2.72 -3.18
N ALA A 34 -10.18 2.11 -3.08
CA ALA A 34 -10.02 0.69 -3.30
C ALA A 34 -10.97 -0.13 -2.43
N LYS A 35 -11.69 -1.08 -3.05
CA LYS A 35 -12.56 -2.04 -2.35
C LYS A 35 -11.79 -2.80 -1.27
N ASN A 36 -10.54 -3.17 -1.57
CA ASN A 36 -9.61 -3.80 -0.65
C ASN A 36 -8.50 -2.82 -0.34
N ASP A 37 -8.62 -2.07 0.74
CA ASP A 37 -7.62 -1.09 1.16
C ASP A 37 -6.40 -1.80 1.74
N ARG A 38 -5.49 -2.22 0.85
CA ARG A 38 -4.28 -2.95 1.20
C ARG A 38 -3.38 -2.15 2.12
N LEU A 39 -3.27 -0.84 1.88
CA LEU A 39 -2.46 0.05 2.72
C LEU A 39 -2.99 0.10 4.14
N LYS A 40 -4.28 0.34 4.32
CA LYS A 40 -4.93 0.35 5.64
C LYS A 40 -4.78 -0.99 6.34
N ASN A 41 -4.96 -2.08 5.63
CA ASN A 41 -4.88 -3.42 6.19
C ASN A 41 -3.50 -3.76 6.75
N ILE A 42 -2.41 -3.33 6.10
CA ILE A 42 -1.05 -3.63 6.54
C ILE A 42 -0.45 -2.58 7.48
N SER A 43 -0.89 -1.33 7.41
CA SER A 43 -0.33 -0.21 8.18
C SER A 43 -1.27 0.40 9.21
N ASN A 44 -2.56 0.13 9.14
CA ASN A 44 -3.65 0.80 9.86
C ASN A 44 -3.92 2.25 9.41
N PHE A 45 -3.16 2.77 8.46
CA PHE A 45 -3.32 4.13 7.94
C PHE A 45 -4.56 4.24 7.05
N SER A 46 -5.47 5.14 7.40
CA SER A 46 -6.76 5.31 6.70
C SER A 46 -6.82 6.53 5.76
N GLY A 47 -5.73 7.29 5.62
CA GLY A 47 -5.66 8.42 4.70
C GLY A 47 -5.74 8.01 3.23
N SER A 48 -6.05 8.95 2.35
CA SER A 48 -6.33 8.68 0.93
C SER A 48 -5.09 8.57 0.05
N ALA A 49 -3.91 8.97 0.53
CA ALA A 49 -2.66 8.91 -0.23
C ALA A 49 -1.50 8.45 0.63
N GLY A 50 -0.79 7.41 0.19
CA GLY A 50 0.38 6.89 0.88
C GLY A 50 0.94 5.63 0.24
N ILE A 51 2.17 5.30 0.64
CA ILE A 51 2.89 4.08 0.22
C ILE A 51 3.57 3.50 1.44
N ALA A 52 3.25 2.27 1.81
CA ALA A 52 3.99 1.52 2.81
C ALA A 52 5.10 0.68 2.16
N ILE A 53 6.26 0.64 2.80
CA ILE A 53 7.38 -0.21 2.40
C ILE A 53 7.76 -1.03 3.61
N ILE A 54 7.51 -2.33 3.53
CA ILE A 54 7.82 -3.29 4.58
C ILE A 54 9.15 -3.95 4.26
N LEU A 55 10.19 -3.65 5.03
CA LEU A 55 11.49 -4.28 4.92
C LEU A 55 11.65 -5.42 5.93
N LYS A 56 12.74 -6.19 5.82
CA LYS A 56 13.04 -7.30 6.75
C LYS A 56 13.02 -6.88 8.22
N LYS A 57 13.49 -5.66 8.55
CA LYS A 57 13.62 -5.19 9.95
C LYS A 57 12.86 -3.89 10.23
N LYS A 58 12.60 -3.07 9.22
CA LYS A 58 11.98 -1.73 9.37
C LYS A 58 10.78 -1.61 8.44
N ASN A 59 9.88 -0.72 8.80
CA ASN A 59 8.74 -0.37 7.95
C ASN A 59 8.67 1.14 7.82
N TYR A 60 8.40 1.61 6.61
CA TYR A 60 8.25 3.02 6.30
C TYR A 60 6.86 3.27 5.73
N LEU A 61 6.25 4.37 6.12
CA LEU A 61 5.01 4.86 5.55
C LEU A 61 5.25 6.26 5.00
N PHE A 62 5.28 6.37 3.69
CA PHE A 62 5.38 7.64 2.97
C PHE A 62 4.00 8.19 2.72
N ILE A 63 3.74 9.43 3.14
CA ILE A 63 2.44 10.06 3.11
C ILE A 63 2.50 11.47 2.54
N ASP A 64 1.36 11.98 2.10
CA ASP A 64 1.18 13.41 1.85
C ASP A 64 1.17 14.17 3.18
N GLY A 65 1.80 15.35 3.23
CA GLY A 65 1.93 16.15 4.46
C GLY A 65 0.61 16.53 5.14
N ARG A 66 -0.50 16.50 4.41
CA ARG A 66 -1.86 16.71 4.98
C ARG A 66 -2.26 15.62 5.98
N TYR A 67 -1.64 14.45 5.92
CA TYR A 67 -1.97 13.29 6.74
C TYR A 67 -0.99 13.01 7.86
N THR A 68 -0.02 13.89 8.14
CA THR A 68 1.06 13.64 9.11
C THR A 68 0.51 13.28 10.50
N ILE A 69 -0.37 14.10 11.06
CA ILE A 69 -0.96 13.87 12.39
C ILE A 69 -1.77 12.58 12.42
N GLN A 70 -2.52 12.31 11.37
CA GLN A 70 -3.31 11.09 11.25
C GLN A 70 -2.41 9.84 11.20
N ALA A 71 -1.40 9.85 10.35
CA ALA A 71 -0.46 8.74 10.22
C ALA A 71 0.31 8.47 11.52
N GLU A 72 0.72 9.51 12.23
CA GLU A 72 1.37 9.41 13.54
C GLU A 72 0.46 8.67 14.55
N LYS A 73 -0.79 9.03 14.63
CA LYS A 73 -1.76 8.39 15.53
C LYS A 73 -2.05 6.94 15.16
N GLU A 74 -2.21 6.67 13.87
CA GLU A 74 -2.70 5.37 13.37
C GLU A 74 -1.59 4.33 13.19
N SER A 75 -0.36 4.76 12.82
CA SER A 75 0.67 3.86 12.28
C SER A 75 2.04 3.95 12.94
N SER A 76 2.32 4.97 13.77
CA SER A 76 3.68 5.22 14.31
C SER A 76 4.25 4.08 15.16
N LYS A 77 3.41 3.24 15.75
CA LYS A 77 3.85 2.06 16.52
C LYS A 77 4.62 1.04 15.68
N ASN A 78 4.34 0.96 14.38
CA ASN A 78 4.88 -0.06 13.49
C ASN A 78 5.63 0.50 12.28
N PHE A 79 5.46 1.80 11.99
CA PHE A 79 6.00 2.46 10.81
C PHE A 79 6.72 3.76 11.18
N THR A 80 7.84 4.01 10.50
CA THR A 80 8.44 5.34 10.47
C THR A 80 7.68 6.18 9.44
N ILE A 81 7.07 7.27 9.89
CA ILE A 81 6.26 8.16 9.04
C ILE A 81 7.16 9.16 8.34
N ILE A 82 7.00 9.31 7.03
CA ILE A 82 7.80 10.21 6.20
C ILE A 82 6.89 10.97 5.24
N GLU A 83 6.99 12.28 5.22
CA GLU A 83 6.32 13.12 4.25
C GLU A 83 7.02 13.01 2.88
N ILE A 84 6.31 12.54 1.87
CA ILE A 84 6.88 12.22 0.56
C ILE A 84 7.48 13.43 -0.16
N HIS A 85 6.97 14.63 0.11
CA HIS A 85 7.50 15.87 -0.47
C HIS A 85 8.84 16.29 0.15
N LYS A 86 9.15 15.84 1.36
CA LYS A 86 10.44 16.09 2.02
C LYS A 86 11.50 15.07 1.62
N LYS A 87 11.11 13.79 1.52
CA LYS A 87 12.01 12.69 1.13
C LYS A 87 11.25 11.65 0.33
N LEU A 88 11.73 11.36 -0.87
CA LEU A 88 11.23 10.25 -1.68
C LEU A 88 11.78 8.91 -1.14
N PRO A 89 11.08 7.79 -1.41
CA PRO A 89 11.54 6.46 -0.98
C PRO A 89 12.99 6.15 -1.36
N HIS A 90 13.44 6.48 -2.58
CA HIS A 90 14.81 6.22 -3.03
C HIS A 90 15.89 7.03 -2.29
N ASN A 91 15.54 8.07 -1.56
CA ASN A 91 16.51 8.80 -0.73
C ASN A 91 16.92 8.00 0.52
N ILE A 92 16.07 7.07 0.97
CA ILE A 92 16.24 6.29 2.20
C ILE A 92 16.52 4.82 1.89
N ILE A 93 15.82 4.27 0.89
CA ILE A 93 15.84 2.85 0.54
C ILE A 93 16.62 2.68 -0.76
N LYS A 94 17.78 2.03 -0.67
CA LYS A 94 18.72 1.87 -1.79
C LYS A 94 19.32 0.48 -1.79
N ASN A 95 19.66 -0.01 -2.99
CA ASN A 95 20.37 -1.27 -3.21
C ASN A 95 19.66 -2.49 -2.61
N LEU A 96 18.32 -2.50 -2.64
CA LEU A 96 17.48 -3.58 -2.16
C LEU A 96 16.66 -4.19 -3.29
N ASN A 97 16.31 -5.47 -3.13
CA ASN A 97 15.35 -6.15 -3.96
C ASN A 97 13.95 -5.88 -3.39
N LEU A 98 13.15 -5.09 -4.10
CA LEU A 98 11.82 -4.71 -3.65
C LEU A 98 10.75 -5.39 -4.50
N GLY A 99 9.93 -6.22 -3.85
CA GLY A 99 8.76 -6.82 -4.48
C GLY A 99 7.61 -5.82 -4.60
N TYR A 100 6.85 -5.89 -5.67
CA TYR A 100 5.68 -5.07 -5.91
C TYR A 100 4.63 -5.80 -6.75
N ASP A 101 3.40 -5.36 -6.69
CA ASP A 101 2.31 -5.84 -7.55
C ASP A 101 2.28 -5.00 -8.84
N PRO A 102 2.58 -5.59 -10.03
CA PRO A 102 2.66 -4.83 -11.27
C PRO A 102 1.33 -4.25 -11.74
N LYS A 103 0.20 -4.70 -11.21
CA LYS A 103 -1.14 -4.21 -11.59
C LYS A 103 -1.48 -2.83 -11.02
N ILE A 104 -0.79 -2.41 -9.96
CA ILE A 104 -1.11 -1.22 -9.19
C ILE A 104 -0.04 -0.13 -9.24
N PHE A 105 0.92 -0.25 -10.16
CA PHE A 105 1.99 0.72 -10.38
C PHE A 105 2.15 1.05 -11.86
N THR A 106 2.42 2.31 -12.16
CA THR A 106 2.93 2.72 -13.47
C THR A 106 4.46 2.71 -13.47
N SER A 107 5.08 2.50 -14.65
CA SER A 107 6.54 2.55 -14.79
C SER A 107 7.11 3.89 -14.32
N LYS A 108 6.43 5.00 -14.60
CA LYS A 108 6.84 6.35 -14.15
C LYS A 108 6.85 6.46 -12.63
N ASN A 109 5.85 5.90 -11.95
CA ASN A 109 5.76 5.92 -10.49
C ASN A 109 6.90 5.11 -9.87
N LEU A 110 7.18 3.92 -10.41
CA LEU A 110 8.26 3.05 -9.95
C LEU A 110 9.62 3.71 -10.13
N GLN A 111 9.90 4.28 -11.30
CA GLN A 111 11.17 4.97 -11.58
C GLN A 111 11.37 6.16 -10.64
N ARG A 112 10.32 6.99 -10.43
CA ARG A 112 10.41 8.17 -9.56
C ARG A 112 10.71 7.81 -8.10
N ASN A 113 10.04 6.80 -7.57
CA ASN A 113 10.05 6.54 -6.13
C ASN A 113 11.10 5.52 -5.71
N PHE A 114 11.53 4.63 -6.60
CA PHE A 114 12.36 3.48 -6.23
C PHE A 114 13.67 3.37 -7.02
N LEU A 115 14.14 4.50 -7.54
CA LEU A 115 15.47 4.58 -8.19
C LEU A 115 16.55 3.93 -7.30
N ASN A 116 17.54 3.29 -7.91
CA ASN A 116 18.62 2.57 -7.24
C ASN A 116 18.20 1.32 -6.45
N ASN A 117 17.05 0.73 -6.74
CA ASN A 117 16.63 -0.55 -6.22
C ASN A 117 16.33 -1.52 -7.39
N ILE A 118 16.39 -2.80 -7.10
CA ILE A 118 15.95 -3.84 -8.04
C ILE A 118 14.47 -4.10 -7.75
N LEU A 119 13.62 -3.91 -8.77
CA LEU A 119 12.19 -4.08 -8.65
C LEU A 119 11.76 -5.44 -9.18
N ILE A 120 11.15 -6.26 -8.33
CA ILE A 120 10.74 -7.63 -8.63
C ILE A 120 9.21 -7.70 -8.71
N PRO A 121 8.61 -7.88 -9.90
CA PRO A 121 7.17 -7.99 -10.03
C PRO A 121 6.66 -9.30 -9.42
N ILE A 122 5.63 -9.21 -8.60
CA ILE A 122 5.00 -10.35 -7.94
C ILE A 122 3.55 -10.42 -8.39
N LYS A 123 3.22 -11.44 -9.18
CA LYS A 123 1.92 -11.59 -9.84
C LYS A 123 0.74 -11.60 -8.85
N ASN A 124 0.90 -12.29 -7.72
CA ASN A 124 -0.15 -12.40 -6.71
C ASN A 124 0.18 -11.48 -5.54
N ASN A 125 -0.62 -10.45 -5.32
CA ASN A 125 -0.40 -9.47 -4.26
C ASN A 125 -0.21 -10.14 -2.90
N LEU A 126 0.90 -9.84 -2.23
CA LEU A 126 1.25 -10.52 -0.97
C LEU A 126 0.31 -10.12 0.18
N VAL A 127 -0.25 -8.91 0.15
CA VAL A 127 -1.22 -8.46 1.16
C VAL A 127 -2.52 -9.25 1.02
N ASP A 128 -2.99 -9.48 -0.21
CA ASP A 128 -4.21 -10.26 -0.47
C ASP A 128 -4.08 -11.72 0.00
N GLN A 129 -2.87 -12.27 -0.05
CA GLN A 129 -2.60 -13.63 0.45
C GLN A 129 -2.69 -13.76 1.98
N ILE A 130 -2.47 -12.66 2.70
CA ILE A 130 -2.50 -12.63 4.17
C ILE A 130 -3.90 -12.25 4.66
N PHE A 131 -4.51 -11.29 3.97
CA PHE A 131 -5.85 -10.83 4.27
C PHE A 131 -6.82 -11.54 3.31
N LYS A 132 -7.55 -12.52 3.81
CA LYS A 132 -8.68 -13.10 3.07
C LYS A 132 -9.79 -12.05 3.01
N PHE A 133 -9.81 -11.26 1.96
CA PHE A 133 -10.92 -10.33 1.72
C PHE A 133 -12.19 -11.13 1.47
N LYS A 134 -13.25 -10.85 2.24
CA LYS A 134 -14.57 -11.40 1.95
C LYS A 134 -15.04 -10.79 0.63
N GLU A 135 -15.37 -11.63 -0.36
CA GLU A 135 -16.05 -11.18 -1.55
C GLU A 135 -17.40 -10.56 -1.12
N LYS A 136 -17.51 -9.24 -1.26
CA LYS A 136 -18.82 -8.60 -1.13
C LYS A 136 -19.60 -8.99 -2.38
N LYS A 137 -20.74 -9.69 -2.20
CA LYS A 137 -21.71 -9.91 -3.28
C LYS A 137 -22.01 -8.55 -3.91
N ASN A 138 -21.84 -8.45 -5.22
CA ASN A 138 -22.21 -7.25 -5.94
C ASN A 138 -23.68 -6.95 -5.66
N LYS A 139 -23.97 -5.78 -5.11
CA LYS A 139 -25.36 -5.33 -5.02
C LYS A 139 -25.83 -5.05 -6.44
N PRO A 140 -27.04 -5.49 -6.81
CA PRO A 140 -27.58 -5.15 -8.11
C PRO A 140 -27.65 -3.63 -8.27
N PHE A 141 -27.43 -3.15 -9.49
CA PHE A 141 -27.65 -1.75 -9.80
C PHE A 141 -29.12 -1.42 -9.57
N TYR A 142 -29.41 -0.29 -8.97
CA TYR A 142 -30.75 0.25 -8.88
C TYR A 142 -30.74 1.67 -9.47
N SER A 143 -31.78 2.00 -10.19
CA SER A 143 -32.03 3.37 -10.64
C SER A 143 -32.72 4.14 -9.51
N LEU A 144 -32.30 5.37 -9.30
CA LEU A 144 -33.01 6.28 -8.40
C LEU A 144 -34.35 6.68 -9.06
N GLU A 145 -35.40 6.71 -8.27
CA GLU A 145 -36.68 7.26 -8.75
C GLU A 145 -36.51 8.73 -9.11
N LYS A 146 -37.20 9.19 -10.18
CA LYS A 146 -37.15 10.58 -10.66
C LYS A 146 -37.37 11.61 -9.54
N LYS A 147 -38.26 11.32 -8.58
CA LYS A 147 -38.50 12.17 -7.38
C LYS A 147 -37.27 12.44 -6.53
N ILE A 148 -36.27 11.57 -6.56
CA ILE A 148 -35.03 11.68 -5.74
C ILE A 148 -33.95 12.47 -6.48
N ILE A 149 -33.97 12.46 -7.83
CA ILE A 149 -32.95 13.08 -8.65
C ILE A 149 -33.25 14.58 -8.88
N GLY A 150 -34.50 15.02 -8.63
CA GLY A 150 -34.97 16.37 -8.95
C GLY A 150 -34.98 16.63 -10.47
N GLU A 151 -36.05 17.12 -11.00
CA GLU A 151 -36.07 17.71 -12.33
C GLU A 151 -35.61 19.17 -12.24
#